data_6ef567a17b5d2f85695fe88a6f0e8129
#
_entry.id   6ef567a17b5d2f85695fe88a6f0e8129
#
_cell.length_a   1.000
_cell.length_b   1.000
_cell.length_c   1.000
_cell.angle_alpha   90.00
_cell.angle_beta   90.00
_cell.angle_gamma   90.00
#
_symmetry.space_group_name_H-M   'P 1'
#
loop_
_entity.id
_entity.type
_entity.pdbx_description
1 polymer ?
#
loop_
_entity_poly.entity_id
_entity_poly.type
_entity_poly.pdbx_seq_one_letter_code
_entity_poly.pdbx_strand_id
1 'polypeptide(L)'
;MRAGAAVDIVKGLVRLLSEVTADGYVFRVDLRLRPDAGATQVAISTDAAESYYEGMGQNWERAAMIKARACAGDFTAGAAFLKAIEPFVWRRNLDYAAIEDIHSIKRQIHAHEGHGAIAIAGHNIKLGRGGIREIEFFAQTQQLILGGRIPSLRVPATRDALDALCTRGLVGEVTTVDLDHAYRYFRKLEHRLQMIEDEQTHTLPKSDEGLAHIACFMGYEDAKTFGTALRKQLETVQGHYAHLFEREAPLAGTQGNLVFYGRRRRSGNALRPCRL
;
A
#
# COMPACT_ATOMS: atom_id res chain seq x y z
N MET A 1 20.21 -26.28 4.05
CA MET A 1 21.26 -25.37 3.51
C MET A 1 21.79 -24.52 4.65
N ARG A 2 23.12 -24.26 4.73
CA ARG A 2 23.67 -23.36 5.77
C ARG A 2 23.23 -21.91 5.49
N ALA A 3 22.83 -21.15 6.51
CA ALA A 3 22.31 -19.78 6.34
C ALA A 3 23.27 -18.87 5.53
N GLY A 4 24.59 -18.99 5.72
CA GLY A 4 25.58 -18.24 4.96
C GLY A 4 25.53 -18.53 3.45
N ALA A 5 25.37 -19.78 3.05
CA ALA A 5 25.27 -20.14 1.64
C ALA A 5 24.03 -19.55 0.95
N ALA A 6 22.90 -19.44 1.69
CA ALA A 6 21.69 -18.79 1.16
C ALA A 6 21.90 -17.29 0.93
N VAL A 7 22.58 -16.63 1.87
CA VAL A 7 22.94 -15.21 1.73
C VAL A 7 23.83 -14.97 0.53
N ASP A 8 24.81 -15.82 0.30
CA ASP A 8 25.76 -15.69 -0.83
C ASP A 8 25.05 -15.92 -2.18
N ILE A 9 24.12 -16.90 -2.24
CA ILE A 9 23.28 -17.13 -3.42
C ILE A 9 22.42 -15.88 -3.73
N VAL A 10 21.75 -15.31 -2.72
CA VAL A 10 20.92 -14.12 -2.92
C VAL A 10 21.75 -12.92 -3.35
N LYS A 11 22.93 -12.69 -2.74
CA LYS A 11 23.84 -11.62 -3.17
C LYS A 11 24.30 -11.80 -4.61
N GLY A 12 24.65 -13.05 -4.99
CA GLY A 12 25.03 -13.37 -6.36
C GLY A 12 23.90 -13.12 -7.35
N LEU A 13 22.68 -13.55 -7.02
CA LEU A 13 21.50 -13.31 -7.84
C LEU A 13 21.20 -11.82 -8.00
N VAL A 14 21.22 -11.05 -6.91
CA VAL A 14 21.02 -9.60 -6.96
C VAL A 14 22.05 -8.93 -7.87
N ARG A 15 23.33 -9.32 -7.73
CA ARG A 15 24.38 -8.80 -8.59
C ARG A 15 24.13 -9.10 -10.07
N LEU A 16 23.81 -10.35 -10.41
CA LEU A 16 23.51 -10.75 -11.79
C LEU A 16 22.33 -9.99 -12.41
N LEU A 17 21.33 -9.63 -11.58
CA LEU A 17 20.15 -8.92 -12.06
C LEU A 17 20.35 -7.41 -12.17
N SER A 18 21.10 -6.79 -11.25
CA SER A 18 21.13 -5.34 -11.09
C SER A 18 22.49 -4.68 -11.42
N GLU A 19 23.55 -5.46 -11.64
CA GLU A 19 24.87 -4.92 -12.03
C GLU A 19 24.79 -4.26 -13.40
N VAL A 20 25.24 -3.01 -13.48
CA VAL A 20 25.29 -2.26 -14.74
C VAL A 20 26.56 -2.66 -15.49
N THR A 21 26.40 -3.23 -16.66
CA THR A 21 27.47 -3.64 -17.58
C THR A 21 27.54 -2.72 -18.80
N ALA A 22 28.43 -2.98 -19.75
CA ALA A 22 28.46 -2.29 -21.03
C ALA A 22 27.15 -2.44 -21.83
N ASP A 23 26.40 -3.52 -21.60
CA ASP A 23 25.12 -3.84 -22.25
C ASP A 23 23.90 -3.41 -21.41
N GLY A 24 24.10 -2.67 -20.29
CA GLY A 24 23.05 -2.27 -19.36
C GLY A 24 22.90 -3.23 -18.19
N TYR A 25 21.68 -3.32 -17.62
CA TYR A 25 21.33 -4.21 -16.51
C TYR A 25 20.06 -5.01 -16.85
N VAL A 26 19.83 -6.11 -16.13
CA VAL A 26 18.68 -7.00 -16.41
C VAL A 26 17.41 -6.48 -15.73
N PHE A 27 17.44 -6.30 -14.40
CA PHE A 27 16.33 -5.79 -13.61
C PHE A 27 16.81 -4.94 -12.44
N ARG A 28 16.01 -3.94 -12.07
CA ARG A 28 16.19 -3.23 -10.80
C ARG A 28 15.70 -4.13 -9.66
N VAL A 29 16.53 -4.28 -8.62
CA VAL A 29 16.23 -5.10 -7.45
C VAL A 29 16.12 -4.23 -6.21
N ASP A 30 15.04 -4.41 -5.44
CA ASP A 30 14.83 -3.75 -4.15
C ASP A 30 14.54 -4.79 -3.06
N LEU A 31 15.41 -4.87 -2.06
CA LEU A 31 15.31 -5.80 -0.94
C LEU A 31 14.80 -5.17 0.36
N ARG A 32 14.26 -3.94 0.31
CA ARG A 32 13.82 -3.22 1.52
C ARG A 32 12.57 -3.81 2.16
N LEU A 33 11.74 -4.56 1.42
CA LEU A 33 10.49 -5.16 1.93
C LEU A 33 10.73 -6.53 2.61
N ARG A 34 11.86 -6.74 3.25
CA ARG A 34 12.12 -7.91 4.11
C ARG A 34 11.98 -7.54 5.58
N PRO A 35 11.76 -8.51 6.49
CA PRO A 35 11.71 -8.27 7.93
C PRO A 35 12.92 -7.49 8.41
N ASP A 36 12.69 -6.32 9.02
CA ASP A 36 13.72 -5.44 9.56
C ASP A 36 14.97 -5.32 8.66
N ALA A 37 14.81 -4.67 7.51
CA ALA A 37 15.86 -4.55 6.50
C ALA A 37 17.17 -3.90 6.99
N GLY A 38 17.12 -3.17 8.11
CA GLY A 38 18.29 -2.55 8.74
C GLY A 38 19.11 -3.52 9.56
N ALA A 39 18.48 -4.54 10.16
CA ALA A 39 19.12 -5.45 11.10
C ALA A 39 19.25 -6.90 10.58
N THR A 40 18.44 -7.31 9.60
CA THR A 40 18.43 -8.68 9.08
C THR A 40 19.29 -8.86 7.85
N GLN A 41 19.79 -10.10 7.66
CA GLN A 41 20.47 -10.49 6.42
C GLN A 41 19.49 -10.51 5.23
N VAL A 42 20.05 -10.46 4.01
CA VAL A 42 19.27 -10.48 2.75
C VAL A 42 18.50 -11.79 2.52
N ALA A 43 18.85 -12.85 3.23
CA ALA A 43 18.13 -14.12 3.27
C ALA A 43 17.98 -14.56 4.73
N ILE A 44 16.77 -14.92 5.12
CA ILE A 44 16.43 -15.46 6.45
C ILE A 44 15.64 -16.76 6.27
N SER A 45 15.57 -17.59 7.31
CA SER A 45 14.72 -18.78 7.29
C SER A 45 13.23 -18.41 7.33
N THR A 46 12.38 -19.28 6.84
CA THR A 46 10.93 -19.13 6.94
C THR A 46 10.47 -19.01 8.38
N ASP A 47 11.03 -19.83 9.29
CA ASP A 47 10.70 -19.80 10.72
C ASP A 47 11.06 -18.45 11.39
N ALA A 48 12.22 -17.87 11.03
CA ALA A 48 12.61 -16.56 11.54
C ALA A 48 11.72 -15.45 11.00
N ALA A 49 11.31 -15.52 9.73
CA ALA A 49 10.39 -14.57 9.14
C ALA A 49 8.98 -14.68 9.75
N GLU A 50 8.48 -15.90 9.98
CA GLU A 50 7.21 -16.17 10.64
C GLU A 50 7.18 -15.58 12.04
N SER A 51 8.19 -15.89 12.86
CA SER A 51 8.34 -15.33 14.22
C SER A 51 8.39 -13.80 14.22
N TYR A 52 9.03 -13.21 13.23
CA TYR A 52 9.05 -11.74 13.09
C TYR A 52 7.65 -11.18 12.81
N TYR A 53 6.93 -11.74 11.84
CA TYR A 53 5.59 -11.25 11.48
C TYR A 53 4.57 -11.49 12.57
N GLU A 54 4.71 -12.56 13.37
CA GLU A 54 3.84 -12.81 14.53
C GLU A 54 4.06 -11.82 15.67
N GLY A 55 5.32 -11.46 15.95
CA GLY A 55 5.68 -10.66 17.13
C GLY A 55 5.92 -9.18 16.87
N MET A 56 6.51 -8.82 15.73
CA MET A 56 7.00 -7.47 15.45
C MET A 56 6.47 -6.88 14.13
N GLY A 57 5.77 -7.65 13.32
CA GLY A 57 5.30 -7.23 12.00
C GLY A 57 4.43 -5.97 12.07
N GLN A 58 4.76 -4.99 11.21
CA GLN A 58 4.11 -3.69 11.15
C GLN A 58 2.91 -3.67 10.18
N ASN A 59 1.98 -2.74 10.35
CA ASN A 59 0.79 -2.66 9.49
C ASN A 59 1.11 -2.33 8.03
N TRP A 60 2.16 -1.52 7.77
CA TRP A 60 2.61 -1.24 6.41
C TRP A 60 3.16 -2.51 5.72
N GLU A 61 3.77 -3.44 6.47
CA GLU A 61 4.24 -4.73 5.94
C GLU A 61 3.06 -5.62 5.56
N ARG A 62 1.95 -5.57 6.30
CA ARG A 62 0.71 -6.26 5.90
C ARG A 62 0.25 -5.80 4.52
N ALA A 63 0.24 -4.49 4.26
CA ALA A 63 -0.10 -3.94 2.96
C ALA A 63 0.87 -4.41 1.86
N ALA A 64 2.17 -4.46 2.14
CA ALA A 64 3.17 -4.99 1.21
C ALA A 64 2.96 -6.48 0.91
N MET A 65 2.62 -7.27 1.93
CA MET A 65 2.40 -8.72 1.81
C MET A 65 1.14 -9.10 1.02
N ILE A 66 0.18 -8.20 0.81
CA ILE A 66 -0.95 -8.44 -0.12
C ILE A 66 -0.44 -8.86 -1.52
N LYS A 67 0.69 -8.28 -1.95
CA LYS A 67 1.27 -8.52 -3.27
C LYS A 67 2.39 -9.57 -3.27
N ALA A 68 2.68 -10.18 -2.12
CA ALA A 68 3.76 -11.16 -2.01
C ALA A 68 3.41 -12.46 -2.76
N ARG A 69 4.40 -13.00 -3.46
CA ARG A 69 4.31 -14.29 -4.15
C ARG A 69 5.68 -14.95 -4.24
N ALA A 70 5.72 -16.28 -4.22
CA ALA A 70 6.90 -17.02 -4.61
C ALA A 70 7.13 -16.85 -6.11
N CYS A 71 8.34 -16.51 -6.53
CA CYS A 71 8.68 -16.27 -7.94
C CYS A 71 9.82 -17.15 -8.48
N ALA A 72 10.57 -17.81 -7.60
CA ALA A 72 11.65 -18.72 -7.95
C ALA A 72 11.98 -19.66 -6.78
N GLY A 73 12.72 -20.73 -7.07
CA GLY A 73 13.16 -21.71 -6.08
C GLY A 73 12.08 -22.73 -5.71
N ASP A 74 11.99 -23.07 -4.42
CA ASP A 74 11.00 -24.02 -3.92
C ASP A 74 9.63 -23.36 -3.73
N PHE A 75 8.74 -23.55 -4.69
CA PHE A 75 7.38 -23.00 -4.66
C PHE A 75 6.52 -23.61 -3.56
N THR A 76 6.80 -24.87 -3.14
CA THR A 76 6.08 -25.52 -2.04
C THR A 76 6.41 -24.84 -0.72
N ALA A 77 7.69 -24.61 -0.46
CA ALA A 77 8.13 -23.85 0.72
C ALA A 77 7.61 -22.41 0.69
N GLY A 78 7.63 -21.75 -0.47
CA GLY A 78 7.08 -20.42 -0.66
C GLY A 78 5.58 -20.34 -0.36
N ALA A 79 4.79 -21.29 -0.86
CA ALA A 79 3.35 -21.37 -0.59
C ALA A 79 3.07 -21.67 0.88
N ALA A 80 3.84 -22.57 1.51
CA ALA A 80 3.71 -22.86 2.94
C ALA A 80 3.98 -21.62 3.80
N PHE A 81 5.04 -20.88 3.51
CA PHE A 81 5.35 -19.62 4.20
C PHE A 81 4.23 -18.57 4.06
N LEU A 82 3.75 -18.32 2.83
CA LEU A 82 2.66 -17.35 2.61
C LEU A 82 1.39 -17.75 3.36
N LYS A 83 1.11 -19.06 3.47
CA LYS A 83 -0.01 -19.56 4.26
C LYS A 83 0.22 -19.39 5.76
N ALA A 84 1.43 -19.58 6.25
CA ALA A 84 1.77 -19.40 7.66
C ALA A 84 1.57 -17.95 8.11
N ILE A 85 1.97 -16.96 7.28
CA ILE A 85 1.77 -15.54 7.59
C ILE A 85 0.38 -15.01 7.24
N GLU A 86 -0.52 -15.82 6.71
CA GLU A 86 -1.90 -15.40 6.36
C GLU A 86 -2.65 -14.74 7.53
N PRO A 87 -2.57 -15.23 8.80
CA PRO A 87 -3.22 -14.59 9.95
C PRO A 87 -2.65 -13.20 10.26
N PHE A 88 -1.37 -12.97 9.99
CA PHE A 88 -0.75 -11.63 10.12
C PHE A 88 -1.32 -10.66 9.07
N VAL A 89 -1.39 -11.07 7.81
CA VAL A 89 -1.89 -10.21 6.72
C VAL A 89 -3.39 -9.97 6.83
N TRP A 90 -4.18 -11.03 7.03
CA TRP A 90 -5.65 -11.03 6.95
C TRP A 90 -6.30 -11.24 8.31
N ARG A 91 -6.23 -10.23 9.17
CA ARG A 91 -6.86 -10.30 10.50
C ARG A 91 -8.38 -10.35 10.36
N ARG A 92 -9.01 -11.31 11.05
CA ARG A 92 -10.49 -11.43 11.10
C ARG A 92 -11.14 -10.34 11.92
N ASN A 93 -10.50 -9.96 13.02
CA ASN A 93 -10.96 -8.92 13.92
C ASN A 93 -9.94 -7.78 13.87
N LEU A 94 -10.35 -6.65 13.33
CA LEU A 94 -9.62 -5.41 13.45
C LEU A 94 -10.11 -4.77 14.75
N ASP A 95 -9.21 -4.57 15.67
CA ASP A 95 -9.44 -3.68 16.79
C ASP A 95 -9.35 -2.20 16.33
N TYR A 96 -9.82 -1.31 17.17
CA TYR A 96 -9.78 0.13 16.89
C TYR A 96 -8.36 0.61 16.58
N ALA A 97 -7.35 0.07 17.26
CA ALA A 97 -5.95 0.40 17.05
C ALA A 97 -5.47 0.08 15.63
N ALA A 98 -5.89 -1.06 15.05
CA ALA A 98 -5.51 -1.43 13.69
C ALA A 98 -6.13 -0.49 12.63
N ILE A 99 -7.32 0.05 12.87
CA ILE A 99 -7.94 1.07 12.02
C ILE A 99 -7.19 2.39 12.16
N GLU A 100 -6.87 2.82 13.38
CA GLU A 100 -6.05 4.00 13.67
C GLU A 100 -4.67 3.92 13.00
N ASP A 101 -4.05 2.75 12.99
CA ASP A 101 -2.77 2.52 12.34
C ASP A 101 -2.86 2.68 10.81
N ILE A 102 -3.95 2.24 10.19
CA ILE A 102 -4.22 2.47 8.76
C ILE A 102 -4.35 3.98 8.48
N HIS A 103 -5.04 4.72 9.35
CA HIS A 103 -5.12 6.18 9.28
C HIS A 103 -3.77 6.86 9.53
N SER A 104 -2.93 6.28 10.40
CA SER A 104 -1.57 6.74 10.65
C SER A 104 -0.68 6.61 9.42
N ILE A 105 -0.74 5.49 8.71
CA ILE A 105 -0.03 5.30 7.43
C ILE A 105 -0.47 6.35 6.42
N LYS A 106 -1.78 6.64 6.33
CA LYS A 106 -2.32 7.73 5.52
C LYS A 106 -1.68 9.08 5.87
N ARG A 107 -1.67 9.43 7.16
CA ARG A 107 -1.08 10.71 7.64
C ARG A 107 0.39 10.82 7.28
N GLN A 108 1.16 9.75 7.40
CA GLN A 108 2.58 9.71 7.03
C GLN A 108 2.80 9.91 5.52
N ILE A 109 1.96 9.30 4.68
CA ILE A 109 1.98 9.50 3.23
C ILE A 109 1.70 10.97 2.89
N HIS A 110 0.64 11.55 3.46
CA HIS A 110 0.27 12.95 3.21
C HIS A 110 1.25 13.98 3.81
N ALA A 111 1.93 13.68 4.91
CA ALA A 111 2.93 14.57 5.49
C ALA A 111 4.15 14.79 4.58
N HIS A 112 4.43 13.85 3.68
CA HIS A 112 5.47 13.97 2.65
C HIS A 112 4.99 14.66 1.37
N GLU A 113 3.68 14.80 1.21
CA GLU A 113 3.03 15.37 0.03
C GLU A 113 2.54 16.76 0.39
N GLY A 114 3.30 17.82 0.17
CA GLY A 114 2.90 19.18 0.49
C GLY A 114 1.41 19.48 0.22
N HIS A 115 0.76 20.24 1.10
CA HIS A 115 -0.68 20.60 1.08
C HIS A 115 -1.08 21.56 -0.07
N GLY A 116 -0.26 21.62 -1.15
CA GLY A 116 -0.47 22.53 -2.28
C GLY A 116 -1.55 22.05 -3.26
N ALA A 117 -2.03 22.97 -4.09
CA ALA A 117 -2.84 22.66 -5.26
C ALA A 117 -2.08 21.72 -6.22
N ILE A 118 -2.82 20.88 -6.97
CA ILE A 118 -2.23 19.98 -7.96
C ILE A 118 -1.58 20.81 -9.06
N ALA A 119 -0.24 20.89 -9.03
CA ALA A 119 0.56 21.49 -10.08
C ALA A 119 1.02 20.39 -11.04
N ILE A 120 0.93 20.61 -12.36
CA ILE A 120 1.33 19.60 -13.36
C ILE A 120 2.86 19.57 -13.49
N ALA A 121 3.49 20.73 -13.64
CA ALA A 121 4.95 20.81 -13.70
C ALA A 121 5.59 20.32 -12.40
N GLY A 122 6.45 19.32 -12.49
CA GLY A 122 7.12 18.73 -11.35
C GLY A 122 6.21 17.84 -10.46
N HIS A 123 4.99 17.50 -10.89
CA HIS A 123 4.12 16.61 -10.13
C HIS A 123 4.68 15.19 -10.06
N ASN A 124 4.69 14.61 -8.88
CA ASN A 124 5.03 13.20 -8.71
C ASN A 124 3.76 12.35 -8.89
N ILE A 125 3.63 11.68 -10.04
CA ILE A 125 2.43 10.91 -10.39
C ILE A 125 2.23 9.65 -9.55
N LYS A 126 3.24 9.23 -8.81
CA LYS A 126 3.15 8.05 -7.93
C LYS A 126 2.79 8.44 -6.51
N LEU A 127 3.54 9.39 -5.92
CA LEU A 127 3.41 9.77 -4.52
C LEU A 127 2.64 11.08 -4.33
N GLY A 128 2.50 11.90 -5.39
CA GLY A 128 1.78 13.15 -5.32
C GLY A 128 0.27 12.96 -5.21
N ARG A 129 -0.41 14.01 -4.81
CA ARG A 129 -1.85 14.05 -4.57
C ARG A 129 -2.64 13.59 -5.81
N GLY A 130 -3.59 12.67 -5.63
CA GLY A 130 -4.36 12.06 -6.69
C GLY A 130 -3.60 11.00 -7.49
N GLY A 131 -2.37 10.62 -7.09
CA GLY A 131 -1.50 9.73 -7.83
C GLY A 131 -1.77 8.24 -7.63
N ILE A 132 -0.88 7.43 -8.21
CA ILE A 132 -0.99 5.95 -8.20
C ILE A 132 -1.12 5.40 -6.78
N ARG A 133 -0.37 5.96 -5.83
CA ARG A 133 -0.35 5.47 -4.44
C ARG A 133 -1.71 5.62 -3.75
N GLU A 134 -2.46 6.67 -4.05
CA GLU A 134 -3.80 6.85 -3.48
C GLU A 134 -4.77 5.78 -3.99
N ILE A 135 -4.69 5.40 -5.28
CA ILE A 135 -5.51 4.32 -5.84
C ILE A 135 -5.14 2.97 -5.20
N GLU A 136 -3.84 2.67 -5.11
CA GLU A 136 -3.36 1.45 -4.47
C GLU A 136 -3.80 1.38 -3.01
N PHE A 137 -3.68 2.48 -2.29
CA PHE A 137 -4.04 2.56 -0.88
C PHE A 137 -5.55 2.48 -0.67
N PHE A 138 -6.35 3.08 -1.57
CA PHE A 138 -7.81 2.95 -1.58
C PHE A 138 -8.24 1.48 -1.60
N ALA A 139 -7.67 0.68 -2.49
CA ALA A 139 -7.98 -0.74 -2.60
C ALA A 139 -7.42 -1.55 -1.41
N GLN A 140 -6.13 -1.37 -1.08
CA GLN A 140 -5.44 -2.13 -0.03
C GLN A 140 -6.03 -1.91 1.36
N THR A 141 -6.44 -0.68 1.68
CA THR A 141 -7.10 -0.39 2.97
C THR A 141 -8.35 -1.24 3.14
N GLN A 142 -9.22 -1.27 2.13
CA GLN A 142 -10.44 -2.07 2.17
C GLN A 142 -10.15 -3.57 2.19
N GLN A 143 -9.12 -4.02 1.44
CA GLN A 143 -8.66 -5.41 1.51
C GLN A 143 -8.19 -5.79 2.91
N LEU A 144 -7.40 -4.94 3.58
CA LEU A 144 -6.90 -5.19 4.94
C LEU A 144 -8.03 -5.20 5.97
N ILE A 145 -9.04 -4.35 5.82
CA ILE A 145 -10.19 -4.25 6.72
C ILE A 145 -11.12 -5.46 6.55
N LEU A 146 -11.39 -5.87 5.32
CA LEU A 146 -12.45 -6.83 5.01
C LEU A 146 -11.94 -8.21 4.62
N GLY A 147 -10.70 -8.33 4.12
CA GLY A 147 -10.14 -9.57 3.57
C GLY A 147 -10.02 -10.71 4.57
N GLY A 148 -9.93 -10.41 5.88
CA GLY A 148 -9.99 -11.43 6.92
C GLY A 148 -11.33 -12.17 6.98
N ARG A 149 -12.43 -11.48 6.64
CA ARG A 149 -13.80 -12.01 6.61
C ARG A 149 -14.27 -12.41 5.22
N ILE A 150 -13.74 -11.77 4.18
CA ILE A 150 -14.15 -11.96 2.78
C ILE A 150 -12.91 -12.41 1.96
N PRO A 151 -12.60 -13.71 1.90
CA PRO A 151 -11.41 -14.22 1.22
C PRO A 151 -11.30 -13.86 -0.26
N SER A 152 -12.43 -13.63 -0.95
CA SER A 152 -12.43 -13.21 -2.35
C SER A 152 -11.82 -11.82 -2.61
N LEU A 153 -11.57 -11.03 -1.56
CA LEU A 153 -10.85 -9.75 -1.66
C LEU A 153 -9.32 -9.90 -1.60
N ARG A 154 -8.80 -11.10 -1.32
CA ARG A 154 -7.37 -11.38 -1.15
C ARG A 154 -6.67 -11.57 -2.49
N VAL A 155 -6.80 -10.60 -3.37
CA VAL A 155 -6.19 -10.60 -4.71
C VAL A 155 -5.02 -9.61 -4.76
N PRO A 156 -3.88 -9.97 -5.39
CA PRO A 156 -2.68 -9.14 -5.32
C PRO A 156 -2.69 -7.94 -6.26
N ALA A 157 -3.39 -8.00 -7.40
CA ALA A 157 -3.42 -6.92 -8.37
C ALA A 157 -4.44 -5.84 -7.97
N THR A 158 -4.04 -4.57 -8.04
CA THR A 158 -4.88 -3.44 -7.64
C THR A 158 -6.20 -3.37 -8.42
N ARG A 159 -6.17 -3.65 -9.72
CA ARG A 159 -7.36 -3.66 -10.57
C ARG A 159 -8.34 -4.78 -10.17
N ASP A 160 -7.81 -6.00 -9.98
CA ASP A 160 -8.62 -7.13 -9.53
C ASP A 160 -9.23 -6.87 -8.14
N ALA A 161 -8.52 -6.13 -7.29
CA ALA A 161 -9.03 -5.72 -5.98
C ALA A 161 -10.19 -4.73 -6.10
N LEU A 162 -10.09 -3.74 -6.99
CA LEU A 162 -11.18 -2.80 -7.28
C LEU A 162 -12.41 -3.54 -7.83
N ASP A 163 -12.22 -4.47 -8.77
CA ASP A 163 -13.28 -5.29 -9.35
C ASP A 163 -13.94 -6.20 -8.29
N ALA A 164 -13.15 -6.83 -7.42
CA ALA A 164 -13.65 -7.67 -6.34
C ALA A 164 -14.46 -6.85 -5.31
N LEU A 165 -14.02 -5.64 -4.99
CA LEU A 165 -14.74 -4.72 -4.10
C LEU A 165 -16.08 -4.27 -4.72
N CYS A 166 -16.10 -3.97 -6.01
CA CYS A 166 -17.31 -3.61 -6.76
C CYS A 166 -18.30 -4.78 -6.80
N THR A 167 -17.84 -5.97 -7.15
CA THR A 167 -18.66 -7.19 -7.23
C THR A 167 -19.34 -7.52 -5.88
N ARG A 168 -18.69 -7.14 -4.77
CA ARG A 168 -19.25 -7.30 -3.41
C ARG A 168 -20.14 -6.13 -2.97
N GLY A 169 -20.34 -5.12 -3.81
CA GLY A 169 -21.11 -3.92 -3.47
C GLY A 169 -20.47 -3.03 -2.41
N LEU A 170 -19.16 -3.19 -2.17
CA LEU A 170 -18.39 -2.42 -1.18
C LEU A 170 -17.92 -1.08 -1.75
N VAL A 171 -17.70 -1.03 -3.06
CA VAL A 171 -17.36 0.16 -3.84
C VAL A 171 -18.36 0.28 -4.99
N GLY A 172 -18.80 1.50 -5.29
CA GLY A 172 -19.72 1.76 -6.40
C GLY A 172 -19.03 1.57 -7.76
N GLU A 173 -19.82 1.20 -8.77
CA GLU A 173 -19.35 0.95 -10.14
C GLU A 173 -18.62 2.18 -10.73
N VAL A 174 -19.19 3.37 -10.57
CA VAL A 174 -18.57 4.63 -11.05
C VAL A 174 -17.17 4.83 -10.45
N THR A 175 -17.04 4.66 -9.13
CA THR A 175 -15.74 4.79 -8.45
C THR A 175 -14.74 3.75 -8.98
N THR A 176 -15.19 2.53 -9.20
CA THR A 176 -14.33 1.44 -9.72
C THR A 176 -13.83 1.77 -11.13
N VAL A 177 -14.72 2.19 -12.01
CA VAL A 177 -14.38 2.57 -13.40
C VAL A 177 -13.41 3.76 -13.43
N ASP A 178 -13.69 4.79 -12.65
CA ASP A 178 -12.85 6.00 -12.57
C ASP A 178 -11.44 5.66 -12.07
N LEU A 179 -11.33 4.88 -10.99
CA LEU A 179 -10.04 4.49 -10.42
C LEU A 179 -9.27 3.52 -11.32
N ASP A 180 -9.92 2.56 -11.98
CA ASP A 180 -9.27 1.67 -12.96
C ASP A 180 -8.73 2.46 -14.15
N HIS A 181 -9.53 3.37 -14.70
CA HIS A 181 -9.12 4.21 -15.81
C HIS A 181 -7.93 5.10 -15.44
N ALA A 182 -7.99 5.79 -14.29
CA ALA A 182 -6.90 6.62 -13.78
C ALA A 182 -5.64 5.79 -13.50
N TYR A 183 -5.78 4.61 -12.90
CA TYR A 183 -4.65 3.72 -12.64
C TYR A 183 -3.91 3.33 -13.92
N ARG A 184 -4.63 2.91 -14.95
CA ARG A 184 -4.04 2.56 -16.25
C ARG A 184 -3.37 3.76 -16.91
N TYR A 185 -4.02 4.92 -16.85
CA TYR A 185 -3.48 6.16 -17.40
C TYR A 185 -2.17 6.55 -16.71
N PHE A 186 -2.12 6.54 -15.38
CA PHE A 186 -0.92 6.89 -14.61
C PHE A 186 0.20 5.86 -14.79
N ARG A 187 -0.12 4.56 -14.86
CA ARG A 187 0.89 3.53 -15.13
C ARG A 187 1.50 3.69 -16.52
N LYS A 188 0.71 4.02 -17.53
CA LYS A 188 1.20 4.34 -18.87
C LYS A 188 2.10 5.58 -18.84
N LEU A 189 1.72 6.61 -18.11
CA LEU A 189 2.52 7.84 -17.97
C LEU A 189 3.82 7.56 -17.20
N GLU A 190 3.76 6.83 -16.09
CA GLU A 190 4.95 6.43 -15.30
C GLU A 190 5.97 5.66 -16.16
N HIS A 191 5.51 4.67 -16.91
CA HIS A 191 6.41 3.92 -17.79
C HIS A 191 7.05 4.80 -18.86
N ARG A 192 6.32 5.73 -19.44
CA ARG A 192 6.87 6.66 -20.45
C ARG A 192 7.87 7.64 -19.87
N LEU A 193 7.63 8.15 -18.67
CA LEU A 193 8.63 8.96 -17.95
C LEU A 193 9.92 8.18 -17.72
N GLN A 194 9.83 6.92 -17.34
CA GLN A 194 10.97 6.05 -17.10
C GLN A 194 11.71 5.67 -18.38
N MET A 195 11.02 5.55 -19.50
CA MET A 195 11.61 5.20 -20.80
C MET A 195 12.47 6.31 -21.42
N ILE A 196 12.28 7.57 -21.04
CA ILE A 196 12.99 8.70 -21.67
C ILE A 196 14.50 8.61 -21.43
N GLU A 197 14.93 8.32 -20.19
CA GLU A 197 16.36 8.25 -19.82
C GLU A 197 16.71 6.96 -19.05
N ASP A 198 15.81 5.95 -19.11
CA ASP A 198 15.90 4.73 -18.31
C ASP A 198 16.06 4.98 -16.81
N GLU A 199 15.50 6.08 -16.31
CA GLU A 199 15.54 6.47 -14.91
C GLU A 199 14.33 5.96 -14.13
N GLN A 200 14.54 5.64 -12.84
CA GLN A 200 13.45 5.32 -11.94
C GLN A 200 12.78 6.60 -11.41
N THR A 201 12.24 7.39 -12.33
CA THR A 201 11.54 8.64 -12.01
C THR A 201 10.01 8.44 -12.01
N HIS A 202 9.33 9.24 -11.20
CA HIS A 202 7.87 9.34 -11.14
C HIS A 202 7.42 10.79 -11.22
N THR A 203 8.36 11.70 -11.48
CA THR A 203 8.14 13.14 -11.44
C THR A 203 8.10 13.71 -12.84
N LEU A 204 7.05 14.47 -13.13
CA LEU A 204 6.95 15.19 -14.41
C LEU A 204 8.04 16.24 -14.55
N PRO A 205 8.49 16.51 -15.78
CA PRO A 205 9.39 17.62 -16.05
C PRO A 205 8.82 18.94 -15.52
N LYS A 206 9.73 19.86 -15.13
CA LYS A 206 9.35 21.21 -14.73
C LYS A 206 9.38 22.20 -15.90
N SER A 207 10.17 21.89 -16.94
CA SER A 207 10.31 22.72 -18.13
C SER A 207 9.13 22.52 -19.10
N ASP A 208 8.78 23.58 -19.81
CA ASP A 208 7.73 23.54 -20.83
C ASP A 208 8.09 22.57 -21.98
N GLU A 209 9.36 22.52 -22.37
CA GLU A 209 9.87 21.60 -23.39
C GLU A 209 9.70 20.15 -22.96
N GLY A 210 10.08 19.81 -21.71
CA GLY A 210 9.91 18.47 -21.16
C GLY A 210 8.43 18.08 -21.05
N LEU A 211 7.56 19.02 -20.69
CA LEU A 211 6.11 18.77 -20.67
C LEU A 211 5.53 18.57 -22.08
N ALA A 212 6.02 19.33 -23.06
CA ALA A 212 5.60 19.11 -24.46
C ALA A 212 6.06 17.76 -24.99
N HIS A 213 7.30 17.34 -24.65
CA HIS A 213 7.82 16.02 -25.02
C HIS A 213 6.95 14.88 -24.44
N ILE A 214 6.67 14.92 -23.14
CA ILE A 214 5.83 13.87 -22.54
C ILE A 214 4.39 13.92 -23.03
N ALA A 215 3.84 15.10 -23.33
CA ALA A 215 2.52 15.24 -23.93
C ALA A 215 2.44 14.54 -25.29
N CYS A 216 3.39 14.82 -26.17
CA CYS A 216 3.53 14.15 -27.46
C CYS A 216 3.67 12.63 -27.28
N PHE A 217 4.52 12.19 -26.39
CA PHE A 217 4.73 10.76 -26.08
C PHE A 217 3.46 10.11 -25.53
N MET A 218 2.60 10.86 -24.82
CA MET A 218 1.28 10.39 -24.36
C MET A 218 0.20 10.42 -25.46
N GLY A 219 0.49 11.02 -26.62
CA GLY A 219 -0.41 11.14 -27.78
C GLY A 219 -1.30 12.37 -27.73
N TYR A 220 -0.89 13.42 -27.02
CA TYR A 220 -1.58 14.72 -27.02
C TYR A 220 -0.92 15.69 -27.99
N GLU A 221 -1.74 16.61 -28.53
CA GLU A 221 -1.25 17.63 -29.47
C GLU A 221 -0.35 18.67 -28.80
N ASP A 222 -0.61 19.00 -27.52
CA ASP A 222 0.14 20.00 -26.77
C ASP A 222 0.16 19.72 -25.28
N ALA A 223 1.08 20.39 -24.57
CA ALA A 223 1.26 20.28 -23.12
C ALA A 223 0.04 20.78 -22.32
N LYS A 224 -0.73 21.75 -22.85
CA LYS A 224 -1.91 22.30 -22.16
C LYS A 224 -3.04 21.29 -22.15
N THR A 225 -3.33 20.65 -23.28
CA THR A 225 -4.36 19.60 -23.42
C THR A 225 -3.99 18.40 -22.54
N PHE A 226 -2.72 17.96 -22.57
CA PHE A 226 -2.20 16.93 -21.68
C PHE A 226 -2.37 17.32 -20.20
N GLY A 227 -1.94 18.53 -19.82
CA GLY A 227 -2.03 19.00 -18.44
C GLY A 227 -3.47 19.07 -17.92
N THR A 228 -4.41 19.47 -18.77
CA THR A 228 -5.85 19.49 -18.43
C THR A 228 -6.40 18.08 -18.20
N ALA A 229 -6.08 17.14 -19.10
CA ALA A 229 -6.48 15.74 -18.98
C ALA A 229 -5.88 15.07 -17.72
N LEU A 230 -4.58 15.30 -17.48
CA LEU A 230 -3.91 14.76 -16.31
C LEU A 230 -4.49 15.32 -15.01
N ARG A 231 -4.69 16.63 -14.93
CA ARG A 231 -5.30 17.29 -13.76
C ARG A 231 -6.65 16.69 -13.43
N LYS A 232 -7.51 16.50 -14.44
CA LYS A 232 -8.82 15.86 -14.27
C LYS A 232 -8.70 14.47 -13.65
N GLN A 233 -7.74 13.64 -14.09
CA GLN A 233 -7.53 12.31 -13.53
C GLN A 233 -7.07 12.38 -12.06
N LEU A 234 -6.12 13.28 -11.75
CA LEU A 234 -5.62 13.46 -10.39
C LEU A 234 -6.72 13.94 -9.43
N GLU A 235 -7.54 14.91 -9.87
CA GLU A 235 -8.68 15.42 -9.09
C GLU A 235 -9.75 14.35 -8.86
N THR A 236 -10.05 13.54 -9.87
CA THR A 236 -10.99 12.41 -9.77
C THR A 236 -10.53 11.41 -8.71
N VAL A 237 -9.27 10.98 -8.77
CA VAL A 237 -8.70 10.03 -7.80
C VAL A 237 -8.73 10.62 -6.40
N GLN A 238 -8.29 11.88 -6.25
CA GLN A 238 -8.31 12.58 -4.97
C GLN A 238 -9.72 12.68 -4.38
N GLY A 239 -10.73 12.96 -5.22
CA GLY A 239 -12.13 13.02 -4.77
C GLY A 239 -12.61 11.68 -4.21
N HIS A 240 -12.39 10.57 -4.92
CA HIS A 240 -12.75 9.24 -4.42
C HIS A 240 -11.96 8.85 -3.18
N TYR A 241 -10.68 9.17 -3.13
CA TYR A 241 -9.81 8.90 -1.98
C TYR A 241 -10.23 9.68 -0.74
N ALA A 242 -10.50 10.98 -0.87
CA ALA A 242 -10.98 11.83 0.22
C ALA A 242 -12.32 11.30 0.77
N HIS A 243 -13.26 10.96 -0.12
CA HIS A 243 -14.58 10.48 0.25
C HIS A 243 -14.56 9.15 1.01
N LEU A 244 -13.61 8.26 0.72
CA LEU A 244 -13.43 7.01 1.48
C LEU A 244 -13.15 7.31 2.96
N PHE A 245 -12.32 8.33 3.24
CA PHE A 245 -11.87 8.65 4.59
C PHE A 245 -12.75 9.69 5.30
N GLU A 246 -13.56 10.46 4.58
CA GLU A 246 -14.56 11.38 5.16
C GLU A 246 -15.77 10.62 5.70
N ARG A 247 -16.16 9.50 5.09
CA ARG A 247 -17.21 8.62 5.60
C ARG A 247 -16.86 7.93 6.91
N GLU A 248 -15.60 7.79 7.21
CA GLU A 248 -15.08 7.35 8.48
C GLU A 248 -14.83 8.57 9.40
N ALA A 249 -15.82 9.44 9.57
CA ALA A 249 -15.78 10.54 10.54
C ALA A 249 -15.43 9.99 11.93
N PRO A 250 -14.68 10.76 12.77
CA PRO A 250 -14.09 10.24 13.98
C PRO A 250 -15.16 9.64 14.89
N LEU A 251 -15.08 8.36 15.19
CA LEU A 251 -15.73 7.70 16.33
C LEU A 251 -15.17 8.22 17.67
N ALA A 252 -14.37 9.27 17.64
CA ALA A 252 -13.96 10.07 18.77
C ALA A 252 -15.08 11.04 19.16
N GLY A 253 -16.19 10.49 19.62
CA GLY A 253 -17.06 11.23 20.51
C GLY A 253 -16.26 11.60 21.75
N THR A 254 -16.14 12.90 22.02
CA THR A 254 -15.49 13.53 23.18
C THR A 254 -16.21 13.22 24.51
N GLN A 255 -16.75 12.03 24.71
CA GLN A 255 -17.23 11.56 26.02
C GLN A 255 -17.04 10.04 26.11
N GLY A 256 -15.91 9.64 26.66
CA GLY A 256 -15.70 8.28 27.11
C GLY A 256 -16.54 7.97 28.33
N ASN A 257 -17.76 7.51 28.14
CA ASN A 257 -18.51 6.81 29.17
C ASN A 257 -18.28 5.29 29.00
N LEU A 258 -17.17 4.80 29.49
CA LEU A 258 -16.98 3.39 29.77
C LEU A 258 -17.83 3.02 31.00
N VAL A 259 -19.10 2.74 30.80
CA VAL A 259 -19.93 2.10 31.83
C VAL A 259 -19.62 0.61 31.79
N PHE A 260 -18.76 0.16 32.70
CA PHE A 260 -18.58 -1.25 32.98
C PHE A 260 -19.85 -1.79 33.64
N TYR A 261 -20.71 -2.51 32.91
CA TYR A 261 -21.73 -3.36 33.51
C TYR A 261 -21.10 -4.59 34.14
N GLY A 262 -20.60 -4.43 35.38
CA GLY A 262 -20.26 -5.55 36.25
C GLY A 262 -21.52 -6.32 36.62
N ARG A 263 -21.67 -7.59 36.21
CA ARG A 263 -22.65 -8.52 36.73
C ARG A 263 -22.50 -8.61 38.24
N ARG A 264 -23.44 -8.03 39.01
CA ARG A 264 -23.56 -8.27 40.44
C ARG A 264 -23.94 -9.75 40.65
N ARG A 265 -23.02 -10.54 41.16
CA ARG A 265 -23.38 -11.74 41.94
C ARG A 265 -23.95 -11.25 43.29
N ARG A 266 -25.19 -11.64 43.59
CA ARG A 266 -25.75 -11.50 44.93
C ARG A 266 -24.98 -12.44 45.87
N SER A 267 -24.32 -11.89 46.86
CA SER A 267 -24.13 -12.54 48.18
C SER A 267 -24.04 -11.40 49.17
N GLY A 268 -24.96 -11.46 50.15
CA GLY A 268 -25.04 -10.47 51.21
C GLY A 268 -23.86 -10.53 52.15
N ASN A 269 -23.43 -9.39 52.58
CA ASN A 269 -23.23 -9.07 54.01
C ASN A 269 -22.83 -7.59 54.12
N ALA A 270 -23.52 -6.94 55.03
CA ALA A 270 -23.31 -5.58 55.43
C ALA A 270 -21.94 -5.38 56.07
N LEU A 271 -21.21 -4.31 55.74
CA LEU A 271 -20.28 -3.65 56.64
C LEU A 271 -20.20 -2.14 56.32
N ARG A 272 -20.14 -1.37 57.36
CA ARG A 272 -20.31 0.05 57.56
C ARG A 272 -19.25 0.92 56.85
N PRO A 273 -19.52 2.23 56.68
CA PRO A 273 -18.59 3.14 56.06
C PRO A 273 -17.53 3.63 57.06
N CYS A 274 -16.25 3.67 56.66
CA CYS A 274 -15.23 4.46 57.33
C CYS A 274 -15.03 5.78 56.56
N ARG A 275 -15.20 6.87 57.28
CA ARG A 275 -14.70 8.21 56.96
C ARG A 275 -13.19 8.24 57.15
N LEU A 276 -12.46 8.78 56.21
CA LEU A 276 -11.55 9.94 56.35
C LEU A 276 -11.08 10.34 54.94
#